data_17c77c66e04f945ef7a79405dee7b8b0
#
_entry.id   17c77c66e04f945ef7a79405dee7b8b0
#
_cell.length_a   1.000
_cell.length_b   1.000
_cell.length_c   1.000
_cell.angle_alpha   90.00
_cell.angle_beta   90.00
_cell.angle_gamma   90.00
#
_symmetry.space_group_name_H-M   'P 1'
#
loop_
_entity.id
_entity.type
_entity.pdbx_description
1 polymer ?
#
loop_
_entity_poly.entity_id
_entity_poly.type
_entity_poly.pdbx_seq_one_letter_code
_entity_poly.pdbx_strand_id
1 'polypeptide(L)'
;KDVDMNKLKIDTTKIILDENSLLEGKLEETTDKVKTIIVDGKKMPFKDYINSCGNGIYPLPSHQGRDVFIIRFEYGDTECWEMCISDKGVINSKTQKLCVHYVWDDWGAESEETADYSRISFQILPNHIVCLKGEKREKGKMKHRVRYYRINSEGRFEELK
;
A
#
# COMPACT_ATOMS: atom_id res chain seq x y z
N LYS A 1 -9.15 16.04 10.64
CA LYS A 1 -10.46 15.64 11.19
C LYS A 1 -10.52 14.12 11.23
N ASP A 2 -10.65 13.56 12.43
CA ASP A 2 -10.67 12.11 12.59
C ASP A 2 -11.93 11.51 12.01
N VAL A 3 -11.78 10.38 11.33
CA VAL A 3 -12.89 9.62 10.79
C VAL A 3 -13.60 8.88 11.93
N ASP A 4 -14.90 9.02 12.03
CA ASP A 4 -15.69 8.26 13.01
C ASP A 4 -15.95 6.83 12.49
N MET A 5 -15.08 5.91 12.87
CA MET A 5 -15.14 4.51 12.45
C MET A 5 -16.38 3.79 13.01
N ASN A 6 -16.85 4.20 14.19
CA ASN A 6 -18.07 3.62 14.78
C ASN A 6 -19.30 3.95 13.93
N LYS A 7 -19.39 5.18 13.43
CA LYS A 7 -20.46 5.62 12.54
C LYS A 7 -20.46 4.83 11.22
N LEU A 8 -19.30 4.44 10.74
CA LEU A 8 -19.14 3.63 9.53
C LEU A 8 -19.28 2.13 9.79
N LYS A 9 -19.50 1.71 11.06
CA LYS A 9 -19.61 0.31 11.48
C LYS A 9 -18.38 -0.52 11.11
N ILE A 10 -17.18 0.08 11.24
CA ILE A 10 -15.93 -0.60 10.97
C ILE A 10 -15.30 -1.04 12.30
N ASP A 11 -14.98 -2.32 12.39
CA ASP A 11 -14.27 -2.88 13.54
C ASP A 11 -12.78 -2.63 13.40
N THR A 12 -12.26 -1.63 14.13
CA THR A 12 -10.84 -1.26 14.12
C THR A 12 -9.97 -2.17 14.98
N THR A 13 -10.59 -3.08 15.75
CA THR A 13 -9.86 -4.01 16.64
C THR A 13 -9.49 -5.30 15.93
N LYS A 14 -10.15 -5.62 14.81
CA LYS A 14 -9.98 -6.87 14.09
C LYS A 14 -9.06 -6.69 12.89
N ILE A 15 -7.78 -6.94 13.11
CA ILE A 15 -6.77 -6.85 12.05
C ILE A 15 -6.74 -8.18 11.30
N ILE A 16 -6.91 -8.14 9.98
CA ILE A 16 -6.82 -9.31 9.11
C ILE A 16 -5.38 -9.53 8.66
N LEU A 17 -4.66 -8.43 8.35
CA LEU A 17 -3.31 -8.49 7.80
C LEU A 17 -2.54 -7.21 8.13
N ASP A 18 -1.24 -7.33 8.38
CA ASP A 18 -0.30 -6.22 8.55
C ASP A 18 1.07 -6.57 7.95
N GLU A 19 2.08 -5.70 8.12
CA GLU A 19 3.43 -5.97 7.61
C GLU A 19 4.01 -7.28 8.13
N ASN A 20 3.78 -7.60 9.39
CA ASN A 20 4.32 -8.83 10.00
C ASN A 20 3.77 -10.08 9.31
N SER A 21 2.49 -10.06 8.95
CA SER A 21 1.87 -11.15 8.20
C SER A 21 2.54 -11.38 6.85
N LEU A 22 2.93 -10.31 6.17
CA LEU A 22 3.62 -10.37 4.88
C LEU A 22 5.06 -10.83 5.01
N LEU A 23 5.75 -10.42 6.06
CA LEU A 23 7.14 -10.85 6.31
C LEU A 23 7.22 -12.36 6.55
N GLU A 24 6.21 -12.95 7.17
CA GLU A 24 6.10 -14.39 7.43
C GLU A 24 5.44 -15.15 6.29
N GLY A 25 4.71 -14.45 5.42
CA GLY A 25 3.93 -15.05 4.35
C GLY A 25 4.78 -15.46 3.15
N LYS A 26 4.25 -16.40 2.36
CA LYS A 26 4.87 -16.83 1.12
C LYS A 26 4.52 -15.82 0.02
N LEU A 27 5.54 -15.25 -0.60
CA LEU A 27 5.38 -14.35 -1.73
C LEU A 27 5.39 -15.12 -3.05
N GLU A 28 4.53 -14.73 -3.97
CA GLU A 28 4.59 -15.18 -5.35
C GLU A 28 5.50 -14.25 -6.15
N GLU A 29 6.24 -14.79 -7.13
CA GLU A 29 7.13 -13.98 -7.96
C GLU A 29 6.36 -13.13 -8.97
N THR A 30 5.27 -13.65 -9.51
CA THR A 30 4.45 -12.98 -10.52
C THR A 30 2.98 -13.34 -10.40
N THR A 31 2.13 -12.51 -10.99
CA THR A 31 0.74 -12.90 -11.23
C THR A 31 0.42 -12.81 -12.72
N ASP A 32 -0.10 -13.90 -13.28
CA ASP A 32 -0.53 -13.95 -14.68
C ASP A 32 -1.90 -13.33 -14.91
N LYS A 33 -2.61 -13.01 -13.82
CA LYS A 33 -3.96 -12.43 -13.90
C LYS A 33 -3.98 -10.98 -14.36
N VAL A 34 -2.90 -10.24 -14.10
CA VAL A 34 -2.79 -8.84 -14.47
C VAL A 34 -1.86 -8.71 -15.67
N LYS A 35 -2.35 -8.08 -16.73
CA LYS A 35 -1.61 -7.91 -17.97
C LYS A 35 -1.10 -6.49 -18.17
N THR A 36 -1.85 -5.49 -17.73
CA THR A 36 -1.60 -4.09 -18.05
C THR A 36 -1.75 -3.21 -16.83
N ILE A 37 -0.88 -2.22 -16.73
CA ILE A 37 -1.02 -1.11 -15.79
C ILE A 37 -0.99 0.20 -16.56
N ILE A 38 -1.83 1.15 -16.15
CA ILE A 38 -1.88 2.49 -16.71
C ILE A 38 -1.17 3.42 -15.73
N VAL A 39 -0.05 4.00 -16.18
CA VAL A 39 0.77 4.94 -15.39
C VAL A 39 0.79 6.27 -16.12
N ASP A 40 0.34 7.33 -15.46
CA ASP A 40 0.24 8.68 -16.05
C ASP A 40 -0.51 8.68 -17.39
N GLY A 41 -1.60 7.91 -17.48
CA GLY A 41 -2.42 7.81 -18.68
C GLY A 41 -1.88 6.92 -19.79
N LYS A 42 -0.69 6.32 -19.60
CA LYS A 42 -0.05 5.45 -20.58
C LYS A 42 -0.11 4.00 -20.16
N LYS A 43 -0.50 3.14 -21.08
CA LYS A 43 -0.51 1.69 -20.85
C LYS A 43 0.90 1.13 -20.95
N MET A 44 1.24 0.24 -20.01
CA MET A 44 2.44 -0.55 -20.09
C MET A 44 2.16 -1.99 -19.61
N PRO A 45 2.94 -2.97 -20.07
CA PRO A 45 2.82 -4.33 -19.55
C PRO A 45 3.08 -4.35 -18.04
N PHE A 46 2.21 -5.00 -17.30
CA PHE A 46 2.37 -5.11 -15.84
C PHE A 46 3.69 -5.80 -15.47
N LYS A 47 4.09 -6.79 -16.26
CA LYS A 47 5.36 -7.48 -16.09
C LYS A 47 6.56 -6.53 -16.10
N ASP A 48 6.57 -5.52 -16.96
CA ASP A 48 7.63 -4.53 -17.02
C ASP A 48 7.60 -3.61 -15.81
N TYR A 49 6.41 -3.28 -15.32
CA TYR A 49 6.25 -2.47 -14.11
C TYR A 49 6.88 -3.15 -12.88
N ILE A 50 6.61 -4.44 -12.66
CA ILE A 50 7.14 -5.17 -11.51
C ILE A 50 8.60 -5.54 -11.66
N ASN A 51 9.10 -5.74 -12.88
CA ASN A 51 10.50 -6.13 -13.11
C ASN A 51 11.50 -5.02 -12.79
N SER A 52 11.07 -3.76 -12.71
CA SER A 52 11.99 -2.67 -12.41
C SER A 52 12.57 -2.77 -10.99
N CYS A 53 11.77 -3.01 -9.98
CA CYS A 53 12.21 -3.12 -8.59
C CYS A 53 11.30 -3.99 -7.73
N GLY A 54 10.42 -4.77 -8.35
CA GLY A 54 9.49 -5.64 -7.62
C GLY A 54 10.19 -6.84 -7.00
N ASN A 55 9.91 -7.09 -5.73
CA ASN A 55 10.54 -8.15 -4.93
C ASN A 55 9.56 -9.21 -4.47
N GLY A 56 8.39 -9.27 -5.06
CA GLY A 56 7.38 -10.29 -4.80
C GLY A 56 5.98 -9.71 -4.73
N ILE A 57 5.02 -10.59 -4.93
CA ILE A 57 3.60 -10.28 -4.89
C ILE A 57 2.93 -11.13 -3.82
N TYR A 58 2.15 -10.49 -2.97
CA TYR A 58 1.35 -11.17 -1.95
C TYR A 58 -0.12 -11.08 -2.33
N PRO A 59 -0.78 -12.19 -2.72
CA PRO A 59 -2.19 -12.17 -3.06
C PRO A 59 -3.05 -12.01 -1.81
N LEU A 60 -4.10 -11.22 -1.95
CA LEU A 60 -5.14 -11.04 -0.94
C LEU A 60 -6.44 -11.69 -1.43
N PRO A 61 -7.41 -11.92 -0.54
CA PRO A 61 -8.72 -12.37 -0.99
C PRO A 61 -9.30 -11.38 -2.00
N SER A 62 -9.98 -11.91 -3.02
CA SER A 62 -10.63 -11.07 -4.01
C SER A 62 -11.72 -10.19 -3.37
N HIS A 63 -11.98 -9.05 -3.98
CA HIS A 63 -13.00 -8.12 -3.50
C HIS A 63 -13.95 -7.78 -4.65
N GLN A 64 -15.21 -8.15 -4.51
CA GLN A 64 -16.24 -7.91 -5.54
C GLN A 64 -15.82 -8.40 -6.94
N GLY A 65 -15.23 -9.59 -7.01
CA GLY A 65 -14.79 -10.19 -8.25
C GLY A 65 -13.51 -9.62 -8.85
N ARG A 66 -12.83 -8.72 -8.14
CA ARG A 66 -11.55 -8.12 -8.56
C ARG A 66 -10.39 -8.72 -7.77
N ASP A 67 -9.26 -8.88 -8.43
CA ASP A 67 -8.05 -9.36 -7.77
C ASP A 67 -7.41 -8.24 -6.96
N VAL A 68 -7.01 -8.57 -5.74
CA VAL A 68 -6.34 -7.65 -4.81
C VAL A 68 -5.03 -8.28 -4.37
N PHE A 69 -3.97 -7.49 -4.36
CA PHE A 69 -2.65 -7.99 -3.97
C PHE A 69 -1.74 -6.84 -3.53
N ILE A 70 -0.63 -7.20 -2.88
CA ILE A 70 0.40 -6.25 -2.49
C ILE A 70 1.68 -6.59 -3.23
N ILE A 71 2.31 -5.59 -3.87
CA ILE A 71 3.62 -5.69 -4.48
C ILE A 71 4.64 -5.08 -3.53
N ARG A 72 5.73 -5.78 -3.28
CA ARG A 72 6.85 -5.25 -2.51
C ARG A 72 7.91 -4.71 -3.46
N PHE A 73 8.18 -3.42 -3.36
CA PHE A 73 9.27 -2.77 -4.09
C PHE A 73 10.38 -2.37 -3.13
N GLU A 74 11.62 -2.55 -3.56
CA GLU A 74 12.82 -2.11 -2.86
C GLU A 74 13.72 -1.36 -3.83
N TYR A 75 14.10 -0.13 -3.45
CA TYR A 75 14.95 0.74 -4.25
C TYR A 75 16.14 1.19 -3.39
N GLY A 76 17.21 0.37 -3.34
CA GLY A 76 18.36 0.72 -2.49
C GLY A 76 17.96 0.89 -1.02
N ASP A 77 17.90 2.13 -0.56
CA ASP A 77 17.57 2.49 0.82
C ASP A 77 16.08 2.76 1.08
N THR A 78 15.25 2.59 0.06
CA THR A 78 13.81 2.88 0.14
C THR A 78 13.01 1.60 -0.09
N GLU A 79 12.05 1.35 0.79
CA GLU A 79 11.03 0.31 0.61
C GLU A 79 9.70 0.98 0.32
N CYS A 80 8.97 0.47 -0.66
CA CYS A 80 7.62 0.93 -0.97
C CYS A 80 6.77 -0.26 -1.38
N TRP A 81 5.75 -0.58 -0.59
CA TRP A 81 4.82 -1.68 -0.93
C TRP A 81 3.51 -1.07 -1.39
N GLU A 82 3.00 -1.59 -2.49
CA GLU A 82 1.81 -1.07 -3.13
C GLU A 82 0.69 -2.10 -3.11
N MET A 83 -0.46 -1.72 -2.54
CA MET A 83 -1.68 -2.51 -2.64
C MET A 83 -2.38 -2.15 -3.95
N CYS A 84 -2.72 -3.16 -4.73
CA CYS A 84 -3.29 -3.00 -6.06
C CYS A 84 -4.62 -3.73 -6.17
N ILE A 85 -5.52 -3.17 -6.97
CA ILE A 85 -6.77 -3.80 -7.39
C ILE A 85 -6.76 -3.86 -8.90
N SER A 86 -7.00 -5.04 -9.48
CA SER A 86 -7.12 -5.16 -10.92
C SER A 86 -8.57 -5.40 -11.33
N ASP A 87 -8.97 -4.78 -12.42
CA ASP A 87 -10.27 -4.97 -13.04
C ASP A 87 -10.06 -5.58 -14.43
N LYS A 88 -10.47 -6.84 -14.60
CA LYS A 88 -10.28 -7.60 -15.86
C LYS A 88 -8.82 -7.56 -16.35
N GLY A 89 -7.89 -7.72 -15.44
CA GLY A 89 -6.46 -7.76 -15.76
C GLY A 89 -5.80 -6.40 -15.96
N VAL A 90 -6.46 -5.30 -15.65
CA VAL A 90 -5.94 -3.94 -15.80
C VAL A 90 -5.94 -3.21 -14.45
N ILE A 91 -4.84 -2.51 -14.18
CA ILE A 91 -4.72 -1.63 -13.02
C ILE A 91 -4.57 -0.19 -13.51
N ASN A 92 -5.39 0.72 -12.99
CA ASN A 92 -5.16 2.15 -13.16
C ASN A 92 -4.36 2.65 -11.93
N SER A 93 -3.11 3.04 -12.13
CA SER A 93 -2.23 3.42 -11.04
C SER A 93 -2.71 4.64 -10.24
N LYS A 94 -3.54 5.47 -10.84
CA LYS A 94 -4.07 6.67 -10.18
C LYS A 94 -5.14 6.34 -9.13
N THR A 95 -5.96 5.32 -9.35
CA THR A 95 -7.14 5.02 -8.52
C THR A 95 -7.14 3.62 -7.93
N GLN A 96 -6.33 2.71 -8.47
CA GLN A 96 -6.31 1.30 -8.10
C GLN A 96 -4.99 0.84 -7.48
N LYS A 97 -4.17 1.80 -7.06
CA LYS A 97 -2.90 1.55 -6.40
C LYS A 97 -2.78 2.47 -5.18
N LEU A 98 -2.31 1.92 -4.07
CA LEU A 98 -2.14 2.64 -2.81
C LEU A 98 -0.83 2.22 -2.16
N CYS A 99 0.05 3.19 -1.86
CA CYS A 99 1.24 2.90 -1.08
C CYS A 99 0.83 2.60 0.37
N VAL A 100 1.02 1.37 0.81
CA VAL A 100 0.61 0.91 2.14
C VAL A 100 1.77 0.77 3.12
N HIS A 101 2.98 0.62 2.60
CA HIS A 101 4.19 0.54 3.42
C HIS A 101 5.29 1.36 2.75
N TYR A 102 5.97 2.18 3.53
CA TYR A 102 7.04 3.03 3.05
C TYR A 102 8.10 3.18 4.13
N VAL A 103 9.36 3.00 3.76
CA VAL A 103 10.50 3.20 4.65
C VAL A 103 11.56 3.99 3.92
N TRP A 104 11.88 5.15 4.42
CA TRP A 104 12.97 5.97 3.93
C TRP A 104 13.72 6.60 5.10
N ASP A 105 15.03 6.57 5.04
CA ASP A 105 15.93 7.18 6.02
C ASP A 105 16.93 8.08 5.33
N ASP A 106 17.26 9.20 5.97
CA ASP A 106 18.34 10.07 5.51
C ASP A 106 19.69 9.51 5.97
N TRP A 107 20.29 8.69 5.12
CA TRP A 107 21.58 8.05 5.38
C TRP A 107 22.75 9.04 5.36
N GLY A 108 22.57 10.25 4.82
CA GLY A 108 23.60 11.30 4.78
C GLY A 108 23.66 12.16 6.03
N ALA A 109 22.79 11.94 7.02
CA ALA A 109 22.74 12.71 8.24
C ALA A 109 23.95 12.40 9.15
N GLU A 110 24.42 13.40 9.89
CA GLU A 110 25.55 13.26 10.81
C GLU A 110 25.22 12.38 12.03
N SER A 111 23.95 12.27 12.38
CA SER A 111 23.45 11.55 13.53
C SER A 111 22.11 10.90 13.25
N GLU A 112 21.92 9.66 13.70
CA GLU A 112 20.62 8.98 13.63
C GLU A 112 19.54 9.70 14.44
N GLU A 113 19.93 10.38 15.53
CA GLU A 113 18.98 11.12 16.38
C GLU A 113 18.37 12.33 15.68
N THR A 114 19.08 12.91 14.72
CA THR A 114 18.64 14.12 13.98
C THR A 114 18.29 13.83 12.53
N ALA A 115 18.49 12.61 12.06
CA ALA A 115 18.22 12.22 10.68
C ALA A 115 16.74 12.32 10.37
N ASP A 116 16.41 12.86 9.20
CA ASP A 116 15.05 12.82 8.68
C ASP A 116 14.69 11.40 8.28
N TYR A 117 13.41 11.06 8.40
CA TYR A 117 12.90 9.76 7.96
C TYR A 117 11.41 9.85 7.64
N SER A 118 10.94 8.86 6.90
CA SER A 118 9.52 8.71 6.61
C SER A 118 9.11 7.24 6.72
N ARG A 119 8.00 7.00 7.40
CA ARG A 119 7.45 5.66 7.60
C ARG A 119 5.96 5.67 7.31
N ILE A 120 5.51 4.67 6.59
CA ILE A 120 4.09 4.35 6.46
C ILE A 120 3.95 2.87 6.83
N SER A 121 3.03 2.58 7.72
CA SER A 121 2.66 1.22 8.08
C SER A 121 1.17 1.00 7.85
N PHE A 122 0.77 -0.26 7.68
CA PHE A 122 -0.62 -0.56 7.37
C PHE A 122 -1.22 -1.65 8.23
N GLN A 123 -2.53 -1.60 8.33
CA GLN A 123 -3.36 -2.67 8.85
C GLN A 123 -4.53 -2.84 7.88
N ILE A 124 -4.82 -4.07 7.49
CA ILE A 124 -6.01 -4.37 6.70
C ILE A 124 -7.06 -4.92 7.65
N LEU A 125 -8.19 -4.23 7.67
CA LEU A 125 -9.36 -4.55 8.48
C LEU A 125 -10.38 -5.30 7.63
N PRO A 126 -11.48 -5.83 8.23
CA PRO A 126 -12.52 -6.50 7.45
C PRO A 126 -13.03 -5.65 6.29
N ASN A 127 -13.46 -6.32 5.22
CA ASN A 127 -13.94 -5.71 3.97
C ASN A 127 -12.88 -4.88 3.23
N HIS A 128 -11.60 -5.26 3.37
CA HIS A 128 -10.46 -4.58 2.75
C HIS A 128 -10.35 -3.09 3.13
N ILE A 129 -10.82 -2.72 4.31
CA ILE A 129 -10.56 -1.39 4.84
C ILE A 129 -9.07 -1.31 5.20
N VAL A 130 -8.39 -0.30 4.71
CA VAL A 130 -6.96 -0.09 4.92
C VAL A 130 -6.76 1.07 5.88
N CYS A 131 -6.07 0.80 6.99
CA CYS A 131 -5.61 1.83 7.92
C CYS A 131 -4.14 2.10 7.64
N LEU A 132 -3.79 3.33 7.33
CA LEU A 132 -2.41 3.78 7.12
C LEU A 132 -1.98 4.67 8.27
N LYS A 133 -0.87 4.31 8.90
CA LYS A 133 -0.24 5.13 9.94
C LYS A 133 1.06 5.68 9.40
N GLY A 134 1.12 6.99 9.26
CA GLY A 134 2.31 7.70 8.81
C GLY A 134 3.05 8.35 9.96
N GLU A 135 4.37 8.26 9.93
CA GLU A 135 5.27 8.94 10.84
C GLU A 135 6.41 9.54 10.04
N LYS A 136 6.69 10.82 10.28
CA LYS A 136 7.70 11.54 9.53
C LYS A 136 8.46 12.47 10.46
N ARG A 137 9.78 12.46 10.37
CA ARG A 137 10.62 13.50 10.95
C ARG A 137 11.22 14.31 9.83
N GLU A 138 10.99 15.62 9.87
CA GLU A 138 11.46 16.57 8.89
C GLU A 138 11.99 17.81 9.61
N LYS A 139 13.27 18.10 9.42
CA LYS A 139 13.95 19.22 10.08
C LYS A 139 13.74 19.23 11.60
N GLY A 140 13.87 18.04 12.23
CA GLY A 140 13.71 17.85 13.66
C GLY A 140 12.28 17.84 14.17
N LYS A 141 11.28 18.00 13.30
CA LYS A 141 9.88 18.01 13.71
C LYS A 141 9.21 16.68 13.36
N MET A 142 8.51 16.11 14.35
CA MET A 142 7.74 14.89 14.21
C MET A 142 6.33 15.21 13.73
N LYS A 143 5.86 14.43 12.74
CA LYS A 143 4.49 14.49 12.24
C LYS A 143 3.90 13.09 12.21
N HIS A 144 2.67 12.95 12.66
CA HIS A 144 1.92 11.71 12.63
C HIS A 144 0.61 11.92 11.88
N ARG A 145 0.22 10.90 11.13
CA ARG A 145 -1.05 10.93 10.39
C ARG A 145 -1.65 9.54 10.32
N VAL A 146 -2.95 9.43 10.55
CA VAL A 146 -3.71 8.19 10.37
C VAL A 146 -4.77 8.45 9.29
N ARG A 147 -4.82 7.57 8.30
CA ARG A 147 -5.79 7.63 7.20
C ARG A 147 -6.43 6.28 7.01
N TYR A 148 -7.69 6.28 6.60
CA TYR A 148 -8.43 5.07 6.28
C TYR A 148 -8.89 5.13 4.83
N TYR A 149 -8.78 3.99 4.15
CA TYR A 149 -9.23 3.84 2.78
C TYR A 149 -10.17 2.64 2.68
N ARG A 150 -11.08 2.70 1.74
CA ARG A 150 -11.89 1.55 1.33
C ARG A 150 -11.76 1.34 -0.17
N ILE A 151 -12.17 0.15 -0.63
CA ILE A 151 -12.38 -0.11 -2.05
C ILE A 151 -13.86 0.14 -2.32
N ASN A 152 -14.16 1.09 -3.19
CA ASN A 152 -15.55 1.41 -3.53
C ASN A 152 -16.16 0.42 -4.53
N SER A 153 -17.43 0.58 -4.86
CA SER A 153 -18.15 -0.32 -5.77
C SER A 153 -17.56 -0.35 -7.20
N GLU A 154 -16.81 0.67 -7.58
CA GLU A 154 -16.14 0.74 -8.89
C GLU A 154 -14.75 0.10 -8.88
N GLY A 155 -14.33 -0.45 -7.74
CA GLY A 155 -13.01 -1.07 -7.60
C GLY A 155 -11.86 -0.06 -7.52
N ARG A 156 -12.09 1.07 -6.89
CA ARG A 156 -11.10 2.13 -6.70
C ARG A 156 -10.88 2.39 -5.22
N PHE A 157 -9.67 2.78 -4.86
CA PHE A 157 -9.39 3.24 -3.50
C PHE A 157 -10.02 4.61 -3.27
N GLU A 158 -10.67 4.74 -2.13
CA GLU A 158 -11.36 5.96 -1.71
C GLU A 158 -11.01 6.25 -0.26
N GLU A 159 -10.48 7.46 0.01
CA GLU A 159 -10.18 7.86 1.38
C GLU A 159 -11.47 8.14 2.15
N LEU A 160 -11.57 7.59 3.35
CA LEU A 160 -12.67 7.86 4.26
C LEU A 160 -12.37 9.16 5.02
N LYS A 161 -13.26 10.12 4.90
CA LYS A 161 -13.08 11.45 5.52
C LYS A 161 -14.22 11.78 6.47
#